data_dd042a4cef3fa5906b2725565a2e4573
#
_entry.id   dd042a4cef3fa5906b2725565a2e4573
#
_cell.length_a   1.000
_cell.length_b   1.000
_cell.length_c   1.000
_cell.angle_alpha   90.00
_cell.angle_beta   90.00
_cell.angle_gamma   90.00
#
_symmetry.space_group_name_H-M   'P 1'
#
loop_
_entity.id
_entity.type
_entity.pdbx_description
1 polymer ?
#
loop_
_entity_poly.entity_id
_entity_poly.type
_entity_poly.pdbx_seq_one_letter_code
_entity_poly.pdbx_strand_id
1 'polypeptide(L)'
;MVIFKKELKGFYFNSTFWVICFLMSLVFSWVYPIQLNLFSQLLMNYVMQQGVPQNQLNIHYGVFLRQLSYLNLLLIFVVPALTMKLFAEEKKLRTFDLLLTSPVTSLQIVMGKYLAALGAVGGLVMLALLYPVATSTLATVNWGPLIVAFLGIFLVGAVYAAMNLFASSLTENSIVAYVASVIFNVSIWFVGIGTEVMDSEAARKVFEHVSLSSHLSSLVEGTVRSNALVFFFSIIVLFCFLAERVVESSRWR
;
A
#
# COMPACT_ATOMS: atom_id res chain seq x y z
N MET A 1 3.86 21.52 9.61
CA MET A 1 3.53 21.63 8.17
C MET A 1 4.74 21.84 7.23
N VAL A 2 5.81 22.45 7.68
CA VAL A 2 7.01 22.72 6.85
C VAL A 2 7.67 21.43 6.38
N ILE A 3 7.91 20.47 7.30
CA ILE A 3 8.55 19.17 6.99
C ILE A 3 7.72 18.42 5.94
N PHE A 4 6.42 18.29 6.12
CA PHE A 4 5.53 17.64 5.15
C PHE A 4 5.66 18.23 3.74
N LYS A 5 5.61 19.57 3.60
CA LYS A 5 5.72 20.22 2.29
C LYS A 5 7.10 20.00 1.64
N LYS A 6 8.18 20.05 2.44
CA LYS A 6 9.53 19.77 1.98
C LYS A 6 9.65 18.35 1.45
N GLU A 7 9.24 17.36 2.25
CA GLU A 7 9.35 15.95 1.90
C GLU A 7 8.45 15.60 0.70
N LEU A 8 7.21 16.09 0.68
CA LEU A 8 6.28 15.85 -0.42
C LEU A 8 6.83 16.42 -1.75
N LYS A 9 7.37 17.64 -1.71
CA LYS A 9 8.09 18.20 -2.87
C LYS A 9 9.28 17.32 -3.25
N GLY A 10 10.05 16.84 -2.26
CA GLY A 10 11.17 15.93 -2.47
C GLY A 10 10.76 14.68 -3.24
N PHE A 11 9.61 14.07 -2.94
CA PHE A 11 9.09 12.92 -3.69
C PHE A 11 8.76 13.28 -5.15
N TYR A 12 7.92 14.30 -5.37
CA TYR A 12 7.43 14.62 -6.71
C TYR A 12 8.48 15.25 -7.64
N PHE A 13 9.48 15.95 -7.09
CA PHE A 13 10.59 16.49 -7.88
C PHE A 13 11.75 15.49 -8.06
N ASN A 14 11.72 14.35 -7.38
CA ASN A 14 12.75 13.32 -7.54
C ASN A 14 12.44 12.44 -8.76
N SER A 15 13.44 12.27 -9.63
CA SER A 15 13.34 11.37 -10.78
C SER A 15 12.97 9.94 -10.41
N THR A 16 13.35 9.47 -9.22
CA THR A 16 13.04 8.11 -8.73
C THR A 16 11.53 7.86 -8.69
N PHE A 17 10.73 8.83 -8.23
CA PHE A 17 9.27 8.71 -8.17
C PHE A 17 8.67 8.49 -9.57
N TRP A 18 9.09 9.30 -10.54
CA TRP A 18 8.59 9.22 -11.91
C TRP A 18 9.03 7.96 -12.63
N VAL A 19 10.25 7.47 -12.37
CA VAL A 19 10.73 6.18 -12.89
C VAL A 19 9.87 5.04 -12.35
N ILE A 20 9.55 5.06 -11.06
CA ILE A 20 8.65 4.06 -10.44
C ILE A 20 7.24 4.14 -11.05
N CYS A 21 6.67 5.35 -11.20
CA CYS A 21 5.38 5.54 -11.86
C CYS A 21 5.38 5.00 -13.28
N PHE A 22 6.45 5.25 -14.04
CA PHE A 22 6.60 4.75 -15.41
C PHE A 22 6.67 3.22 -15.45
N LEU A 23 7.48 2.59 -14.58
CA LEU A 23 7.57 1.13 -14.51
C LEU A 23 6.24 0.49 -14.09
N MET A 24 5.55 1.05 -13.11
CA MET A 24 4.21 0.60 -12.73
C MET A 24 3.21 0.73 -13.87
N SER A 25 3.23 1.85 -14.58
CA SER A 25 2.37 2.08 -15.76
C SER A 25 2.65 1.05 -16.85
N LEU A 26 3.92 0.71 -17.12
CA LEU A 26 4.29 -0.35 -18.06
C LEU A 26 3.69 -1.70 -17.66
N VAL A 27 3.84 -2.10 -16.39
CA VAL A 27 3.28 -3.36 -15.90
C VAL A 27 1.76 -3.37 -16.04
N PHE A 28 1.08 -2.31 -15.64
CA PHE A 28 -0.38 -2.24 -15.77
C PHE A 28 -0.83 -2.21 -17.22
N SER A 29 -0.15 -1.49 -18.11
CA SER A 29 -0.48 -1.45 -19.54
C SER A 29 -0.30 -2.82 -20.22
N TRP A 30 0.58 -3.66 -19.68
CA TRP A 30 0.73 -5.04 -20.14
C TRP A 30 -0.35 -5.97 -19.57
N VAL A 31 -0.56 -5.91 -18.26
CA VAL A 31 -1.45 -6.85 -17.54
C VAL A 31 -2.93 -6.55 -17.80
N TYR A 32 -3.31 -5.28 -17.92
CA TYR A 32 -4.70 -4.87 -18.03
C TYR A 32 -5.43 -5.41 -19.28
N PRO A 33 -4.87 -5.33 -20.49
CA PRO A 33 -5.49 -5.94 -21.69
C PRO A 33 -5.63 -7.46 -21.57
N ILE A 34 -4.70 -8.13 -20.93
CA ILE A 34 -4.77 -9.58 -20.68
C ILE A 34 -5.99 -9.91 -19.83
N GLN A 35 -6.23 -9.12 -18.76
CA GLN A 35 -7.40 -9.32 -17.90
C GLN A 35 -8.72 -9.04 -18.63
N LEU A 36 -8.77 -8.03 -19.48
CA LEU A 36 -9.94 -7.73 -20.32
C LEU A 36 -10.23 -8.89 -21.29
N ASN A 37 -9.19 -9.45 -21.93
CA ASN A 37 -9.34 -10.59 -22.83
C ASN A 37 -9.83 -11.84 -22.09
N LEU A 38 -9.27 -12.15 -20.93
CA LEU A 38 -9.73 -13.26 -20.09
C LEU A 38 -11.19 -13.08 -19.67
N PHE A 39 -11.56 -11.87 -19.29
CA PHE A 39 -12.96 -11.55 -18.93
C PHE A 39 -13.91 -11.70 -20.13
N SER A 40 -13.51 -11.26 -21.31
CA SER A 40 -14.31 -11.42 -22.54
C SER A 40 -14.52 -12.90 -22.93
N GLN A 41 -13.47 -13.73 -22.76
CA GLN A 41 -13.57 -15.18 -22.97
C GLN A 41 -14.51 -15.85 -21.95
N LEU A 42 -14.47 -15.44 -20.67
CA LEU A 42 -15.41 -15.92 -19.66
C LEU A 42 -16.85 -15.58 -20.00
N LEU A 43 -17.12 -14.34 -20.50
CA LEU A 43 -18.44 -13.93 -20.97
C LEU A 43 -18.92 -14.76 -22.16
N MET A 44 -18.06 -15.00 -23.16
CA MET A 44 -18.41 -15.83 -24.34
C MET A 44 -18.74 -17.27 -23.91
N ASN A 45 -17.92 -17.86 -23.03
CA ASN A 45 -18.15 -19.22 -22.51
C ASN A 45 -19.47 -19.31 -21.72
N TYR A 46 -19.83 -18.27 -20.96
CA TYR A 46 -21.10 -18.20 -20.24
C TYR A 46 -22.30 -18.20 -21.19
N VAL A 47 -22.23 -17.41 -22.25
CA VAL A 47 -23.30 -17.35 -23.26
C VAL A 47 -23.47 -18.69 -23.98
N MET A 48 -22.38 -19.44 -24.18
CA MET A 48 -22.43 -20.74 -24.87
C MET A 48 -22.76 -21.94 -23.98
N GLN A 49 -22.38 -21.96 -22.70
CA GLN A 49 -22.43 -23.16 -21.84
C GLN A 49 -23.30 -23.04 -20.58
N GLN A 50 -23.94 -21.92 -20.31
CA GLN A 50 -24.83 -21.67 -19.15
C GLN A 50 -24.26 -22.06 -17.77
N GLY A 51 -22.95 -22.12 -17.55
CA GLY A 51 -22.34 -22.73 -16.37
C GLY A 51 -21.48 -21.81 -15.48
N VAL A 52 -21.38 -20.50 -15.77
CA VAL A 52 -20.52 -19.59 -14.98
C VAL A 52 -21.36 -18.86 -13.91
N PRO A 53 -20.89 -18.78 -12.64
CA PRO A 53 -21.59 -18.03 -11.59
C PRO A 53 -21.80 -16.56 -11.97
N GLN A 54 -23.00 -16.03 -11.79
CA GLN A 54 -23.37 -14.65 -12.12
C GLN A 54 -22.46 -13.59 -11.50
N ASN A 55 -21.86 -13.87 -10.32
CA ASN A 55 -20.95 -12.97 -9.63
C ASN A 55 -19.65 -12.71 -10.41
N GLN A 56 -19.21 -13.64 -11.25
CA GLN A 56 -17.98 -13.48 -12.07
C GLN A 56 -18.23 -12.70 -13.38
N LEU A 57 -19.49 -12.47 -13.73
CA LEU A 57 -19.88 -11.71 -14.93
C LEU A 57 -19.82 -10.19 -14.74
N ASN A 58 -19.51 -9.73 -13.56
CA ASN A 58 -19.33 -8.31 -13.30
C ASN A 58 -17.85 -7.92 -13.53
N ILE A 59 -17.63 -6.86 -14.31
CA ILE A 59 -16.31 -6.31 -14.61
C ILE A 59 -15.51 -5.96 -13.34
N HIS A 60 -16.21 -5.60 -12.25
CA HIS A 60 -15.59 -5.34 -10.95
C HIS A 60 -14.85 -6.57 -10.45
N TYR A 61 -15.49 -7.74 -10.42
CA TYR A 61 -14.91 -8.99 -9.94
C TYR A 61 -13.94 -9.62 -10.96
N GLY A 62 -14.26 -9.54 -12.24
CA GLY A 62 -13.47 -10.18 -13.31
C GLY A 62 -12.17 -9.44 -13.66
N VAL A 63 -12.15 -8.11 -13.57
CA VAL A 63 -11.04 -7.28 -14.01
C VAL A 63 -10.45 -6.47 -12.85
N PHE A 64 -11.27 -5.63 -12.18
CA PHE A 64 -10.74 -4.66 -11.21
C PHE A 64 -10.18 -5.31 -9.94
N LEU A 65 -10.81 -6.36 -9.42
CA LEU A 65 -10.27 -7.10 -8.28
C LEU A 65 -8.86 -7.64 -8.57
N ARG A 66 -8.68 -8.23 -9.73
CA ARG A 66 -7.37 -8.77 -10.13
C ARG A 66 -6.34 -7.65 -10.28
N GLN A 67 -6.73 -6.53 -10.88
CA GLN A 67 -5.85 -5.36 -10.98
C GLN A 67 -5.41 -4.85 -9.60
N LEU A 68 -6.34 -4.77 -8.63
CA LEU A 68 -6.04 -4.35 -7.26
C LEU A 68 -5.13 -5.34 -6.53
N SER A 69 -5.27 -6.64 -6.80
CA SER A 69 -4.35 -7.66 -6.27
C SER A 69 -2.93 -7.48 -6.81
N TYR A 70 -2.77 -7.21 -8.09
CA TYR A 70 -1.45 -6.88 -8.67
C TYR A 70 -0.90 -5.56 -8.13
N LEU A 71 -1.76 -4.56 -7.94
CA LEU A 71 -1.36 -3.29 -7.32
C LEU A 71 -0.85 -3.52 -5.89
N ASN A 72 -1.55 -4.31 -5.08
CA ASN A 72 -1.10 -4.66 -3.73
C ASN A 72 0.27 -5.35 -3.75
N LEU A 73 0.47 -6.33 -4.64
CA LEU A 73 1.76 -7.00 -4.80
C LEU A 73 2.88 -6.03 -5.16
N LEU A 74 2.63 -5.10 -6.08
CA LEU A 74 3.61 -4.07 -6.44
C LEU A 74 3.91 -3.13 -5.28
N LEU A 75 2.91 -2.72 -4.49
CA LEU A 75 3.10 -1.84 -3.34
C LEU A 75 4.02 -2.45 -2.27
N ILE A 76 4.07 -3.78 -2.12
CA ILE A 76 4.99 -4.48 -1.21
C ILE A 76 6.45 -4.08 -1.48
N PHE A 77 6.83 -3.88 -2.74
CA PHE A 77 8.20 -3.56 -3.17
C PHE A 77 8.39 -2.06 -3.46
N VAL A 78 7.38 -1.42 -3.99
CA VAL A 78 7.45 -0.02 -4.44
C VAL A 78 7.42 0.97 -3.27
N VAL A 79 6.55 0.72 -2.27
CA VAL A 79 6.48 1.62 -1.10
C VAL A 79 7.81 1.65 -0.35
N PRO A 80 8.49 0.50 -0.06
CA PRO A 80 9.85 0.51 0.49
C PRO A 80 10.85 1.31 -0.33
N ALA A 81 10.82 1.18 -1.66
CA ALA A 81 11.75 1.91 -2.54
C ALA A 81 11.60 3.43 -2.44
N LEU A 82 10.37 3.92 -2.19
CA LEU A 82 10.11 5.33 -1.96
C LEU A 82 10.50 5.79 -0.56
N THR A 83 10.21 4.97 0.46
CA THR A 83 10.29 5.39 1.86
C THR A 83 11.64 5.08 2.53
N MET A 84 12.47 4.20 1.94
CA MET A 84 13.76 3.78 2.51
C MET A 84 14.69 4.95 2.86
N LYS A 85 14.60 6.06 2.12
CA LYS A 85 15.48 7.23 2.28
C LYS A 85 15.01 8.22 3.34
N LEU A 86 13.77 8.10 3.85
CA LEU A 86 13.16 9.12 4.70
C LEU A 86 13.95 9.46 5.97
N PHE A 87 14.54 8.46 6.62
CA PHE A 87 15.43 8.63 7.77
C PHE A 87 16.85 8.17 7.48
N ALA A 88 17.01 7.04 6.77
CA ALA A 88 18.31 6.43 6.57
C ALA A 88 19.29 7.35 5.82
N GLU A 89 18.83 8.10 4.82
CA GLU A 89 19.66 9.04 4.08
C GLU A 89 20.06 10.25 4.92
N GLU A 90 19.13 10.80 5.73
CA GLU A 90 19.46 11.92 6.63
C GLU A 90 20.46 11.52 7.72
N LYS A 91 20.34 10.29 8.27
CA LYS A 91 21.32 9.74 9.22
C LYS A 91 22.68 9.56 8.57
N LYS A 92 22.74 8.97 7.37
CA LYS A 92 23.98 8.79 6.60
C LYS A 92 24.69 10.10 6.29
N LEU A 93 23.93 11.15 5.95
CA LEU A 93 24.46 12.49 5.64
C LEU A 93 24.71 13.35 6.89
N ARG A 94 24.43 12.83 8.10
CA ARG A 94 24.52 13.56 9.38
C ARG A 94 23.66 14.83 9.44
N THR A 95 22.67 14.94 8.56
CA THR A 95 21.69 16.04 8.58
C THR A 95 20.56 15.79 9.56
N PHE A 96 20.43 14.57 10.05
CA PHE A 96 19.46 14.19 11.06
C PHE A 96 19.69 14.92 12.40
N ASP A 97 20.95 15.15 12.79
CA ASP A 97 21.30 15.90 14.00
C ASP A 97 20.83 17.36 13.93
N LEU A 98 20.91 17.97 12.75
CA LEU A 98 20.38 19.34 12.53
C LEU A 98 18.84 19.37 12.68
N LEU A 99 18.18 18.28 12.32
CA LEU A 99 16.73 18.17 12.50
C LEU A 99 16.36 18.01 13.98
N LEU A 100 17.16 17.27 14.74
CA LEU A 100 16.96 17.06 16.19
C LEU A 100 17.22 18.30 17.01
N THR A 101 18.14 19.19 16.59
CA THR A 101 18.45 20.46 17.28
C THR A 101 17.45 21.58 16.94
N SER A 102 16.60 21.37 15.92
CA SER A 102 15.56 22.33 15.55
C SER A 102 14.41 22.32 16.58
N PRO A 103 13.64 23.44 16.73
CA PRO A 103 12.54 23.53 17.70
C PRO A 103 11.29 22.77 17.23
N VAL A 104 11.46 21.50 16.82
CA VAL A 104 10.36 20.61 16.41
C VAL A 104 10.35 19.36 17.27
N THR A 105 9.17 18.81 17.56
CA THR A 105 9.02 17.58 18.33
C THR A 105 9.28 16.35 17.44
N SER A 106 9.72 15.25 18.06
CA SER A 106 9.93 13.96 17.36
C SER A 106 8.67 13.48 16.65
N LEU A 107 7.50 13.69 17.26
CA LEU A 107 6.21 13.37 16.66
C LEU A 107 5.94 14.21 15.39
N GLN A 108 6.29 15.51 15.40
CA GLN A 108 6.11 16.37 14.22
C GLN A 108 7.01 15.95 13.06
N ILE A 109 8.21 15.46 13.35
CA ILE A 109 9.14 14.92 12.35
C ILE A 109 8.56 13.65 11.72
N VAL A 110 8.17 12.69 12.54
CA VAL A 110 7.64 11.40 12.10
C VAL A 110 6.33 11.60 11.30
N MET A 111 5.39 12.36 11.84
CA MET A 111 4.11 12.62 11.16
C MET A 111 4.29 13.43 9.87
N GLY A 112 5.23 14.37 9.83
CA GLY A 112 5.54 15.13 8.61
C GLY A 112 6.06 14.23 7.49
N LYS A 113 6.98 13.31 7.81
CA LYS A 113 7.52 12.32 6.85
C LYS A 113 6.49 11.27 6.46
N TYR A 114 5.71 10.77 7.42
CA TYR A 114 4.64 9.82 7.17
C TYR A 114 3.57 10.37 6.21
N LEU A 115 3.08 11.58 6.47
CA LEU A 115 2.09 12.22 5.59
C LEU A 115 2.65 12.45 4.18
N ALA A 116 3.93 12.78 4.05
CA ALA A 116 4.57 12.89 2.75
C ALA A 116 4.64 11.55 2.01
N ALA A 117 4.96 10.46 2.73
CA ALA A 117 4.91 9.10 2.19
C ALA A 117 3.49 8.71 1.74
N LEU A 118 2.46 9.06 2.53
CA LEU A 118 1.05 8.89 2.14
C LEU A 118 0.72 9.65 0.85
N GLY A 119 1.23 10.87 0.69
CA GLY A 119 1.07 11.63 -0.55
C GLY A 119 1.67 10.91 -1.76
N ALA A 120 2.86 10.32 -1.60
CA ALA A 120 3.49 9.52 -2.65
C ALA A 120 2.69 8.24 -2.97
N VAL A 121 2.24 7.50 -1.94
CA VAL A 121 1.36 6.32 -2.11
C VAL A 121 0.05 6.72 -2.80
N GLY A 122 -0.54 7.85 -2.41
CA GLY A 122 -1.74 8.40 -3.06
C GLY A 122 -1.52 8.64 -4.56
N GLY A 123 -0.36 9.18 -4.95
CA GLY A 123 0.01 9.34 -6.35
C GLY A 123 0.05 8.02 -7.14
N LEU A 124 0.61 6.95 -6.53
CA LEU A 124 0.64 5.61 -7.15
C LEU A 124 -0.76 5.01 -7.30
N VAL A 125 -1.61 5.15 -6.28
CA VAL A 125 -2.99 4.67 -6.31
C VAL A 125 -3.82 5.44 -7.35
N MET A 126 -3.63 6.75 -7.46
CA MET A 126 -4.27 7.58 -8.50
C MET A 126 -3.84 7.16 -9.91
N LEU A 127 -2.57 6.81 -10.11
CA LEU A 127 -2.09 6.28 -11.40
C LEU A 127 -2.82 4.99 -11.77
N ALA A 128 -3.02 4.07 -10.81
CA ALA A 128 -3.75 2.83 -11.05
C ALA A 128 -5.26 3.08 -11.36
N LEU A 129 -5.84 4.16 -10.82
CA LEU A 129 -7.23 4.54 -11.04
C LEU A 129 -7.50 5.02 -12.48
N LEU A 130 -6.46 5.41 -13.23
CA LEU A 130 -6.61 5.79 -14.65
C LEU A 130 -7.17 4.66 -15.51
N TYR A 131 -6.89 3.40 -15.20
CA TYR A 131 -7.35 2.23 -15.96
C TYR A 131 -8.87 2.03 -15.87
N PRO A 132 -9.49 1.99 -14.68
CA PRO A 132 -10.96 2.00 -14.57
C PRO A 132 -11.61 3.23 -15.20
N VAL A 133 -10.99 4.41 -15.07
CA VAL A 133 -11.50 5.63 -15.74
C VAL A 133 -11.51 5.47 -17.26
N ALA A 134 -10.43 4.94 -17.84
CA ALA A 134 -10.39 4.64 -19.27
C ALA A 134 -11.45 3.59 -19.66
N THR A 135 -11.69 2.58 -18.82
CA THR A 135 -12.72 1.55 -19.08
C THR A 135 -14.13 2.12 -19.03
N SER A 136 -14.36 3.13 -18.17
CA SER A 136 -15.70 3.74 -18.04
C SER A 136 -16.17 4.46 -19.31
N THR A 137 -15.26 4.74 -20.26
CA THR A 137 -15.64 5.27 -21.59
C THR A 137 -16.19 4.19 -22.53
N LEU A 138 -15.91 2.91 -22.23
CA LEU A 138 -16.26 1.77 -23.09
C LEU A 138 -17.33 0.86 -22.45
N ALA A 139 -17.43 0.85 -21.12
CA ALA A 139 -18.33 -0.01 -20.37
C ALA A 139 -18.90 0.70 -19.15
N THR A 140 -20.06 0.25 -18.67
CA THR A 140 -20.66 0.76 -17.44
C THR A 140 -19.90 0.25 -16.24
N VAL A 141 -19.29 1.16 -15.46
CA VAL A 141 -18.53 0.85 -14.24
C VAL A 141 -19.34 1.24 -13.02
N ASN A 142 -19.46 0.34 -12.07
CA ASN A 142 -20.03 0.65 -10.76
C ASN A 142 -18.96 1.30 -9.86
N TRP A 143 -19.02 2.61 -9.75
CA TRP A 143 -18.03 3.40 -9.00
C TRP A 143 -18.09 3.22 -7.49
N GLY A 144 -19.25 2.87 -6.90
CA GLY A 144 -19.40 2.74 -5.45
C GLY A 144 -18.43 1.70 -4.86
N PRO A 145 -18.55 0.41 -5.21
CA PRO A 145 -17.61 -0.62 -4.75
C PRO A 145 -16.17 -0.36 -5.15
N LEU A 146 -15.94 0.22 -6.33
CA LEU A 146 -14.61 0.49 -6.84
C LEU A 146 -13.86 1.55 -6.01
N ILE A 147 -14.51 2.64 -5.63
CA ILE A 147 -13.91 3.68 -4.78
C ILE A 147 -13.55 3.09 -3.41
N VAL A 148 -14.42 2.26 -2.82
CA VAL A 148 -14.14 1.58 -1.56
C VAL A 148 -12.94 0.65 -1.68
N ALA A 149 -12.83 -0.07 -2.79
CA ALA A 149 -11.70 -0.95 -3.08
C ALA A 149 -10.38 -0.18 -3.21
N PHE A 150 -10.37 0.95 -3.92
CA PHE A 150 -9.19 1.83 -4.02
C PHE A 150 -8.82 2.47 -2.68
N LEU A 151 -9.80 2.81 -1.85
CA LEU A 151 -9.57 3.27 -0.47
C LEU A 151 -8.92 2.15 0.36
N GLY A 152 -9.36 0.90 0.21
CA GLY A 152 -8.75 -0.25 0.86
C GLY A 152 -7.27 -0.41 0.48
N ILE A 153 -6.95 -0.34 -0.80
CA ILE A 153 -5.56 -0.41 -1.28
C ILE A 153 -4.72 0.77 -0.78
N PHE A 154 -5.30 1.96 -0.73
CA PHE A 154 -4.64 3.14 -0.15
C PHE A 154 -4.32 2.93 1.34
N LEU A 155 -5.23 2.35 2.12
CA LEU A 155 -5.01 2.03 3.53
C LEU A 155 -3.92 0.96 3.71
N VAL A 156 -3.86 -0.05 2.84
CA VAL A 156 -2.76 -1.03 2.83
C VAL A 156 -1.43 -0.34 2.55
N GLY A 157 -1.37 0.52 1.54
CA GLY A 157 -0.18 1.32 1.25
C GLY A 157 0.22 2.24 2.41
N ALA A 158 -0.76 2.76 3.17
CA ALA A 158 -0.54 3.55 4.37
C ALA A 158 0.09 2.73 5.50
N VAL A 159 -0.34 1.47 5.69
CA VAL A 159 0.28 0.52 6.63
C VAL A 159 1.72 0.24 6.21
N TYR A 160 1.96 -0.09 4.94
CA TYR A 160 3.32 -0.32 4.44
C TYR A 160 4.21 0.92 4.65
N ALA A 161 3.70 2.11 4.36
CA ALA A 161 4.44 3.35 4.59
C ALA A 161 4.82 3.55 6.07
N ALA A 162 3.94 3.24 7.02
CA ALA A 162 4.22 3.33 8.46
C ALA A 162 5.30 2.33 8.89
N MET A 163 5.18 1.06 8.45
CA MET A 163 6.16 0.01 8.74
C MET A 163 7.54 0.36 8.16
N ASN A 164 7.57 0.85 6.94
CA ASN A 164 8.80 1.21 6.24
C ASN A 164 9.45 2.46 6.83
N LEU A 165 8.66 3.42 7.32
CA LEU A 165 9.15 4.57 8.05
C LEU A 165 9.88 4.15 9.33
N PHE A 166 9.30 3.20 10.08
CA PHE A 166 9.94 2.60 11.25
C PHE A 166 11.24 1.89 10.84
N ALA A 167 11.22 1.02 9.82
CA ALA A 167 12.42 0.33 9.34
C ALA A 167 13.53 1.30 8.93
N SER A 168 13.18 2.38 8.22
CA SER A 168 14.12 3.44 7.82
C SER A 168 14.71 4.19 9.03
N SER A 169 13.96 4.29 10.14
CA SER A 169 14.46 4.94 11.36
C SER A 169 15.50 4.13 12.11
N LEU A 170 15.61 2.82 11.88
CA LEU A 170 16.53 1.92 12.61
C LEU A 170 17.95 1.88 12.05
N THR A 171 18.17 2.34 10.82
CA THR A 171 19.44 2.19 10.11
C THR A 171 19.87 3.48 9.39
N GLU A 172 21.17 3.61 9.13
CA GLU A 172 21.77 4.69 8.33
C GLU A 172 21.97 4.26 6.87
N ASN A 173 21.77 2.97 6.56
CA ASN A 173 21.94 2.44 5.22
C ASN A 173 20.59 2.26 4.52
N SER A 174 20.34 3.00 3.44
CA SER A 174 19.09 2.95 2.70
C SER A 174 18.79 1.56 2.10
N ILE A 175 19.81 0.77 1.73
CA ILE A 175 19.62 -0.59 1.21
C ILE A 175 19.15 -1.52 2.34
N VAL A 176 19.74 -1.42 3.52
CA VAL A 176 19.31 -2.20 4.70
C VAL A 176 17.88 -1.80 5.08
N ALA A 177 17.56 -0.50 5.06
CA ALA A 177 16.20 -0.01 5.29
C ALA A 177 15.21 -0.61 4.28
N TYR A 178 15.57 -0.65 2.99
CA TYR A 178 14.75 -1.24 1.95
C TYR A 178 14.48 -2.73 2.20
N VAL A 179 15.53 -3.52 2.44
CA VAL A 179 15.41 -4.96 2.69
C VAL A 179 14.56 -5.24 3.92
N ALA A 180 14.80 -4.53 5.04
CA ALA A 180 14.01 -4.66 6.26
C ALA A 180 12.52 -4.31 6.01
N SER A 181 12.26 -3.24 5.26
CA SER A 181 10.91 -2.82 4.88
C SER A 181 10.19 -3.88 4.04
N VAL A 182 10.87 -4.47 3.03
CA VAL A 182 10.31 -5.55 2.21
C VAL A 182 10.02 -6.77 3.08
N ILE A 183 10.91 -7.13 4.00
CA ILE A 183 10.69 -8.27 4.92
C ILE A 183 9.45 -8.01 5.78
N PHE A 184 9.27 -6.82 6.35
CA PHE A 184 8.08 -6.49 7.13
C PHE A 184 6.79 -6.58 6.27
N ASN A 185 6.78 -5.99 5.08
CA ASN A 185 5.62 -6.01 4.20
C ASN A 185 5.26 -7.43 3.75
N VAL A 186 6.27 -8.23 3.37
CA VAL A 186 6.09 -9.63 2.99
C VAL A 186 5.60 -10.45 4.17
N SER A 187 6.15 -10.25 5.37
CA SER A 187 5.74 -10.99 6.57
C SER A 187 4.26 -10.77 6.89
N ILE A 188 3.79 -9.52 6.87
CA ILE A 188 2.37 -9.23 7.13
C ILE A 188 1.46 -9.76 6.01
N TRP A 189 1.94 -9.81 4.77
CA TRP A 189 1.23 -10.40 3.65
C TRP A 189 1.10 -11.92 3.79
N PHE A 190 2.19 -12.61 4.21
CA PHE A 190 2.19 -14.06 4.45
C PHE A 190 1.27 -14.49 5.60
N VAL A 191 1.01 -13.63 6.58
CA VAL A 191 0.02 -13.92 7.63
C VAL A 191 -1.35 -14.23 7.02
N GLY A 192 -1.70 -13.59 5.90
CA GLY A 192 -2.95 -13.88 5.16
C GLY A 192 -3.00 -15.30 4.60
N ILE A 193 -1.90 -15.81 4.09
CA ILE A 193 -1.81 -17.18 3.55
C ILE A 193 -1.95 -18.22 4.67
N GLY A 194 -1.44 -17.90 5.86
CA GLY A 194 -1.54 -18.80 7.04
C GLY A 194 -3.00 -19.12 7.40
N THR A 195 -3.96 -18.26 7.08
CA THR A 195 -5.40 -18.52 7.36
C THR A 195 -5.97 -19.67 6.54
N GLU A 196 -5.41 -19.93 5.35
CA GLU A 196 -5.88 -20.96 4.43
C GLU A 196 -5.29 -22.36 4.75
N VAL A 197 -4.14 -22.41 5.42
CA VAL A 197 -3.37 -23.63 5.65
C VAL A 197 -3.59 -24.22 7.05
N MET A 198 -4.20 -23.45 7.98
CA MET A 198 -4.35 -23.88 9.36
C MET A 198 -5.59 -24.77 9.57
N ASP A 199 -5.36 -25.99 10.10
CA ASP A 199 -6.43 -26.95 10.45
C ASP A 199 -7.15 -26.59 11.77
N SER A 200 -6.50 -25.86 12.68
CA SER A 200 -7.07 -25.47 13.97
C SER A 200 -7.97 -24.23 13.85
N GLU A 201 -9.25 -24.37 14.18
CA GLU A 201 -10.22 -23.27 14.12
C GLU A 201 -9.84 -22.07 15.02
N ALA A 202 -9.27 -22.34 16.19
CA ALA A 202 -8.82 -21.30 17.11
C ALA A 202 -7.62 -20.50 16.53
N ALA A 203 -6.64 -21.20 15.97
CA ALA A 203 -5.49 -20.57 15.31
C ALA A 203 -5.95 -19.77 14.07
N ARG A 204 -6.83 -20.33 13.25
CA ARG A 204 -7.40 -19.66 12.07
C ARG A 204 -8.06 -18.33 12.44
N LYS A 205 -8.89 -18.28 13.48
CA LYS A 205 -9.52 -17.03 13.95
C LYS A 205 -8.50 -15.97 14.36
N VAL A 206 -7.40 -16.36 15.03
CA VAL A 206 -6.32 -15.42 15.39
C VAL A 206 -5.64 -14.88 14.14
N PHE A 207 -5.28 -15.73 13.19
CA PHE A 207 -4.67 -15.33 11.94
C PHE A 207 -5.58 -14.44 11.09
N GLU A 208 -6.89 -14.73 11.01
CA GLU A 208 -7.89 -13.89 10.34
C GLU A 208 -7.95 -12.47 10.93
N HIS A 209 -7.85 -12.33 12.26
CA HIS A 209 -7.82 -11.02 12.94
C HIS A 209 -6.54 -10.20 12.68
N VAL A 210 -5.41 -10.86 12.45
CA VAL A 210 -4.12 -10.21 12.20
C VAL A 210 -3.82 -10.08 10.70
N SER A 211 -4.58 -10.76 9.85
CA SER A 211 -4.37 -10.78 8.40
C SER A 211 -4.81 -9.49 7.73
N LEU A 212 -3.84 -8.81 7.09
CA LEU A 212 -4.09 -7.65 6.23
C LEU A 212 -5.02 -8.00 5.06
N SER A 213 -4.84 -9.20 4.48
CA SER A 213 -5.61 -9.68 3.33
C SER A 213 -7.08 -9.90 3.67
N SER A 214 -7.39 -10.44 4.85
CA SER A 214 -8.76 -10.67 5.32
C SER A 214 -9.53 -9.36 5.52
N HIS A 215 -8.86 -8.33 6.04
CA HIS A 215 -9.46 -7.00 6.19
C HIS A 215 -9.56 -6.24 4.86
N LEU A 216 -8.61 -6.46 3.95
CA LEU A 216 -8.64 -5.87 2.61
C LEU A 216 -9.78 -6.48 1.76
N SER A 217 -10.03 -7.79 1.83
CA SER A 217 -11.03 -8.46 1.00
C SER A 217 -12.42 -7.81 1.12
N SER A 218 -12.85 -7.48 2.34
CA SER A 218 -14.13 -6.81 2.56
C SER A 218 -14.23 -5.43 1.89
N LEU A 219 -13.14 -4.65 1.89
CA LEU A 219 -13.09 -3.34 1.23
C LEU A 219 -13.04 -3.50 -0.29
N VAL A 220 -12.33 -4.49 -0.80
CA VAL A 220 -12.22 -4.78 -2.24
C VAL A 220 -13.55 -5.27 -2.80
N GLU A 221 -14.36 -5.98 -2.01
CA GLU A 221 -15.74 -6.35 -2.34
C GLU A 221 -16.71 -5.15 -2.27
N GLY A 222 -16.25 -3.98 -1.86
CA GLY A 222 -17.04 -2.76 -1.76
C GLY A 222 -17.81 -2.61 -0.44
N THR A 223 -17.47 -3.41 0.59
CA THR A 223 -18.10 -3.30 1.92
C THR A 223 -17.14 -2.68 2.93
N VAL A 224 -17.55 -1.57 3.55
CA VAL A 224 -16.78 -0.92 4.61
C VAL A 224 -17.15 -1.52 5.95
N ARG A 225 -16.24 -2.31 6.53
CA ARG A 225 -16.38 -2.86 7.89
C ARG A 225 -15.56 -2.03 8.86
N SER A 226 -16.18 -1.59 9.96
CA SER A 226 -15.50 -0.80 11.01
C SER A 226 -14.27 -1.54 11.56
N ASN A 227 -14.33 -2.86 11.70
CA ASN A 227 -13.21 -3.68 12.17
C ASN A 227 -11.97 -3.53 11.27
N ALA A 228 -12.16 -3.49 9.94
CA ALA A 228 -11.07 -3.30 9.00
C ALA A 228 -10.40 -1.93 9.18
N LEU A 229 -11.19 -0.86 9.32
CA LEU A 229 -10.66 0.48 9.53
C LEU A 229 -9.87 0.57 10.85
N VAL A 230 -10.44 0.06 11.95
CA VAL A 230 -9.76 0.04 13.26
C VAL A 230 -8.45 -0.74 13.18
N PHE A 231 -8.42 -1.87 12.49
CA PHE A 231 -7.20 -2.67 12.27
C PHE A 231 -6.12 -1.87 11.54
N PHE A 232 -6.44 -1.27 10.39
CA PHE A 232 -5.48 -0.46 9.63
C PHE A 232 -4.93 0.70 10.46
N PHE A 233 -5.81 1.47 11.12
CA PHE A 233 -5.39 2.59 11.96
C PHE A 233 -4.54 2.15 13.15
N SER A 234 -4.84 1.01 13.78
CA SER A 234 -4.07 0.47 14.90
C SER A 234 -2.63 0.17 14.51
N ILE A 235 -2.42 -0.48 13.34
CA ILE A 235 -1.07 -0.77 12.83
C ILE A 235 -0.32 0.53 12.50
N ILE A 236 -0.99 1.47 11.82
CA ILE A 236 -0.38 2.77 11.47
C ILE A 236 0.09 3.50 12.73
N VAL A 237 -0.79 3.61 13.74
CA VAL A 237 -0.45 4.28 15.01
C VAL A 237 0.69 3.57 15.72
N LEU A 238 0.67 2.23 15.77
CA LEU A 238 1.72 1.43 16.39
C LEU A 238 3.09 1.73 15.76
N PHE A 239 3.22 1.62 14.42
CA PHE A 239 4.50 1.80 13.76
C PHE A 239 4.96 3.27 13.72
N CYS A 240 4.05 4.23 13.64
CA CYS A 240 4.38 5.65 13.80
C CYS A 240 4.88 5.94 15.21
N PHE A 241 4.27 5.34 16.25
CA PHE A 241 4.72 5.46 17.63
C PHE A 241 6.11 4.83 17.83
N LEU A 242 6.35 3.63 17.28
CA LEU A 242 7.67 3.00 17.34
C LEU A 242 8.74 3.84 16.64
N ALA A 243 8.44 4.40 15.48
CA ALA A 243 9.34 5.31 14.78
C ALA A 243 9.63 6.58 15.61
N GLU A 244 8.59 7.14 16.26
CA GLU A 244 8.77 8.30 17.15
C GLU A 244 9.69 7.98 18.32
N ARG A 245 9.55 6.80 18.95
CA ARG A 245 10.44 6.37 20.04
C ARG A 245 11.89 6.21 19.60
N VAL A 246 12.14 5.71 18.41
CA VAL A 246 13.49 5.62 17.84
C VAL A 246 14.08 7.01 17.60
N VAL A 247 13.30 7.94 17.03
CA VAL A 247 13.72 9.32 16.81
C VAL A 247 13.99 10.04 18.13
N GLU A 248 13.13 9.87 19.13
CA GLU A 248 13.30 10.46 20.45
C GLU A 248 14.54 9.92 21.17
N SER A 249 14.78 8.61 21.11
CA SER A 249 15.99 8.01 21.72
C SER A 249 17.29 8.53 21.11
N SER A 250 17.25 8.95 19.85
CA SER A 250 18.41 9.53 19.16
C SER A 250 18.75 10.95 19.64
N ARG A 251 17.84 11.65 20.33
CA ARG A 251 18.11 12.97 20.94
C ARG A 251 18.99 12.91 22.20
N TRP A 252 19.02 11.74 22.84
CA TRP A 252 19.72 11.55 24.11
C TRP A 252 21.09 10.86 23.97
N ARG A 253 21.48 10.58 22.76
CA ARG A 253 22.81 10.08 22.39
C ARG A 253 23.71 11.18 21.86
#